data_aac41b8d395a8f85eddaafb196a971d8
#
_entry.id   aac41b8d395a8f85eddaafb196a971d8
#
_cell.length_a   1.000
_cell.length_b   1.000
_cell.length_c   1.000
_cell.angle_alpha   90.00
_cell.angle_beta   90.00
_cell.angle_gamma   90.00
#
_symmetry.space_group_name_H-M   'P 1'
#
loop_
_entity.id
_entity.type
_entity.pdbx_description
1 polymer ?
#
loop_
_entity_poly.entity_id
_entity_poly.type
_entity_poly.pdbx_seq_one_letter_code
_entity_poly.pdbx_strand_id
1 'polypeptide(L)'
;EVAPNLNRLSEEGIFFTRCYANSFRTDRGTVSALSGHLALPTVSIMKMPTKSRTLPALSEEFLKAGYQTDFLYGGDINFTNMKSYLLSKGYQRLTADTDFSLAERNSNVWGVNDDITSEWLLNQLKERTDGPWFTTYLTLSSHEPFEVPYNRLEEKIPNAFAFTDECLGKLIDELKK
;
A
#
# COMPACT_ATOMS: atom_id res chain seq x y z
N GLU A 1 -5.16 9.74 -21.24
CA GLU A 1 -4.65 8.53 -20.58
C GLU A 1 -4.58 8.76 -19.06
N VAL A 2 -5.16 7.85 -18.27
CA VAL A 2 -5.23 8.01 -16.80
C VAL A 2 -3.95 7.52 -16.12
N ALA A 3 -3.45 6.36 -16.51
CA ALA A 3 -2.35 5.67 -15.86
C ALA A 3 -1.22 5.32 -16.85
N PRO A 4 -0.48 6.32 -17.40
CA PRO A 4 0.58 6.08 -18.38
C PRO A 4 1.78 5.29 -17.80
N ASN A 5 2.08 5.46 -16.52
CA ASN A 5 3.19 4.76 -15.88
C ASN A 5 2.89 3.28 -15.69
N LEU A 6 1.68 2.92 -15.21
CA LEU A 6 1.26 1.53 -15.11
C LEU A 6 1.20 0.86 -16.48
N ASN A 7 0.75 1.56 -17.53
CA ASN A 7 0.76 1.04 -18.88
C ASN A 7 2.20 0.77 -19.37
N ARG A 8 3.12 1.70 -19.18
CA ARG A 8 4.54 1.50 -19.48
C ARG A 8 5.12 0.29 -18.73
N LEU A 9 4.87 0.21 -17.42
CA LEU A 9 5.35 -0.89 -16.57
C LEU A 9 4.78 -2.25 -16.99
N SER A 10 3.56 -2.28 -17.55
CA SER A 10 2.95 -3.51 -18.06
C SER A 10 3.72 -4.11 -19.24
N GLU A 11 4.47 -3.30 -19.98
CA GLU A 11 5.32 -3.74 -21.09
C GLU A 11 6.72 -4.19 -20.62
N GLU A 12 7.13 -3.72 -19.44
CA GLU A 12 8.44 -4.03 -18.87
C GLU A 12 8.46 -5.28 -17.98
N GLY A 13 7.31 -5.76 -17.53
CA GLY A 13 7.17 -6.83 -16.57
C GLY A 13 6.08 -7.86 -16.91
N ILE A 14 5.71 -8.67 -15.92
CA ILE A 14 4.60 -9.62 -16.05
C ILE A 14 3.32 -8.91 -15.66
N PHE A 15 2.40 -8.74 -16.60
CA PHE A 15 1.11 -8.10 -16.39
C PHE A 15 -0.04 -9.10 -16.46
N PHE A 16 -0.80 -9.22 -15.38
CA PHE A 16 -1.96 -10.11 -15.30
C PHE A 16 -3.23 -9.40 -15.77
N THR A 17 -3.66 -9.66 -16.99
CA THR A 17 -4.84 -9.02 -17.59
C THR A 17 -6.18 -9.46 -16.98
N ARG A 18 -6.20 -10.54 -16.22
CA ARG A 18 -7.38 -11.06 -15.52
C ARG A 18 -7.18 -11.10 -14.00
N CYS A 19 -6.62 -10.04 -13.45
CA CYS A 19 -6.46 -9.86 -12.01
C CYS A 19 -7.62 -9.03 -11.47
N TYR A 20 -8.42 -9.62 -10.59
CA TYR A 20 -9.61 -8.99 -10.02
C TYR A 20 -9.45 -8.79 -8.52
N ALA A 21 -9.93 -7.66 -8.01
CA ALA A 21 -10.00 -7.43 -6.59
C ALA A 21 -10.95 -8.44 -5.93
N ASN A 22 -10.49 -9.08 -4.87
CA ASN A 22 -11.28 -10.06 -4.12
C ASN A 22 -12.38 -9.41 -3.25
N SER A 23 -12.33 -8.11 -3.07
CA SER A 23 -13.33 -7.32 -2.35
C SER A 23 -13.20 -5.84 -2.70
N PHE A 24 -14.28 -5.09 -2.50
CA PHE A 24 -14.31 -3.62 -2.56
C PHE A 24 -13.84 -2.93 -1.27
N ARG A 25 -13.41 -3.69 -0.25
CA ARG A 25 -12.94 -3.15 1.03
C ARG A 25 -11.48 -3.47 1.25
N THR A 26 -10.73 -2.44 1.70
CA THR A 26 -9.28 -2.52 1.94
C THR A 26 -8.90 -3.64 2.90
N ASP A 27 -9.59 -3.78 4.03
CA ASP A 27 -9.30 -4.80 5.04
C ASP A 27 -9.39 -6.25 4.50
N ARG A 28 -10.32 -6.50 3.59
CA ARG A 28 -10.46 -7.80 2.94
C ARG A 28 -9.48 -7.99 1.81
N GLY A 29 -9.29 -6.95 0.99
CA GLY A 29 -8.33 -6.95 -0.11
C GLY A 29 -6.90 -7.16 0.38
N THR A 30 -6.51 -6.49 1.47
CA THR A 30 -5.20 -6.63 2.10
C THR A 30 -4.95 -8.08 2.57
N VAL A 31 -5.91 -8.69 3.26
CA VAL A 31 -5.79 -10.10 3.67
C VAL A 31 -5.72 -11.03 2.46
N SER A 32 -6.50 -10.76 1.42
CA SER A 32 -6.44 -11.57 0.20
C SER A 32 -5.09 -11.48 -0.49
N ALA A 33 -4.52 -10.28 -0.60
CA ALA A 33 -3.23 -10.05 -1.25
C ALA A 33 -2.07 -10.65 -0.44
N LEU A 34 -2.08 -10.49 0.89
CA LEU A 34 -0.95 -10.89 1.73
C LEU A 34 -1.03 -12.32 2.25
N SER A 35 -2.23 -12.86 2.44
CA SER A 35 -2.47 -14.19 3.02
C SER A 35 -3.14 -15.19 2.07
N GLY A 36 -3.51 -14.78 0.85
CA GLY A 36 -4.22 -15.65 -0.10
C GLY A 36 -5.63 -16.07 0.36
N HIS A 37 -6.19 -15.40 1.37
CA HIS A 37 -7.50 -15.74 1.93
C HIS A 37 -8.62 -15.04 1.18
N LEU A 38 -9.59 -15.81 0.69
CA LEU A 38 -10.75 -15.26 -0.03
C LEU A 38 -11.61 -14.37 0.88
N ALA A 39 -12.02 -13.23 0.36
CA ALA A 39 -12.88 -12.31 1.10
C ALA A 39 -14.25 -12.94 1.37
N LEU A 40 -14.68 -12.87 2.62
CA LEU A 40 -16.03 -13.28 3.01
C LEU A 40 -17.02 -12.15 2.75
N PRO A 41 -18.24 -12.42 2.29
CA PRO A 41 -19.19 -11.37 1.88
C PRO A 41 -19.55 -10.36 2.98
N THR A 42 -19.71 -10.83 4.22
CA THR A 42 -20.25 -10.03 5.32
C THR A 42 -19.27 -9.74 6.43
N VAL A 43 -18.14 -10.46 6.50
CA VAL A 43 -17.20 -10.42 7.62
C VAL A 43 -15.79 -10.21 7.14
N SER A 44 -15.03 -9.37 7.85
CA SER A 44 -13.58 -9.25 7.65
C SER A 44 -12.84 -10.13 8.63
N ILE A 45 -12.07 -11.09 8.13
CA ILE A 45 -11.25 -11.96 8.97
C ILE A 45 -10.13 -11.17 9.68
N MET A 46 -9.71 -10.03 9.14
CA MET A 46 -8.78 -9.12 9.79
C MET A 46 -9.26 -8.68 11.18
N LYS A 47 -10.59 -8.54 11.35
CA LYS A 47 -11.24 -8.18 12.63
C LYS A 47 -11.39 -9.36 13.59
N MET A 48 -10.90 -10.53 13.23
CA MET A 48 -10.95 -11.75 14.04
C MET A 48 -9.53 -12.23 14.36
N PRO A 49 -8.83 -11.64 15.36
CA PRO A 49 -7.41 -11.90 15.60
C PRO A 49 -7.06 -13.37 15.79
N THR A 50 -7.92 -14.13 16.47
CA THR A 50 -7.70 -15.57 16.70
C THR A 50 -7.71 -16.39 15.41
N LYS A 51 -8.48 -15.97 14.41
CA LYS A 51 -8.57 -16.64 13.10
C LYS A 51 -7.52 -16.10 12.13
N SER A 52 -7.38 -14.78 12.03
CA SER A 52 -6.42 -14.17 11.10
C SER A 52 -4.97 -14.52 11.42
N ARG A 53 -4.65 -14.75 12.70
CA ARG A 53 -3.31 -15.17 13.14
C ARG A 53 -2.87 -16.50 12.57
N THR A 54 -3.77 -17.42 12.26
CA THR A 54 -3.46 -18.75 11.72
C THR A 54 -3.29 -18.78 10.20
N LEU A 55 -3.59 -17.67 9.51
CA LEU A 55 -3.39 -17.58 8.06
C LEU A 55 -1.90 -17.50 7.74
N PRO A 56 -1.45 -18.07 6.60
CA PRO A 56 -0.11 -17.80 6.09
C PRO A 56 0.02 -16.34 5.65
N ALA A 57 1.23 -15.85 5.49
CA ALA A 57 1.46 -14.53 4.88
C ALA A 57 2.78 -14.46 4.11
N LEU A 58 2.79 -13.70 3.02
CA LEU A 58 3.99 -13.45 2.23
C LEU A 58 5.12 -12.86 3.10
N SER A 59 4.80 -11.92 3.97
CA SER A 59 5.76 -11.29 4.88
C SER A 59 6.42 -12.28 5.83
N GLU A 60 5.71 -13.30 6.31
CA GLU A 60 6.30 -14.35 7.14
C GLU A 60 7.32 -15.19 6.36
N GLU A 61 7.06 -15.48 5.09
CA GLU A 61 7.99 -16.24 4.25
C GLU A 61 9.24 -15.42 3.90
N PHE A 62 9.09 -14.14 3.60
CA PHE A 62 10.22 -13.24 3.40
C PHE A 62 11.04 -13.06 4.69
N LEU A 63 10.39 -12.91 5.83
CA LEU A 63 11.08 -12.82 7.13
C LEU A 63 11.89 -14.10 7.43
N LYS A 64 11.31 -15.29 7.20
CA LYS A 64 12.04 -16.57 7.33
C LYS A 64 13.23 -16.68 6.38
N ALA A 65 13.14 -16.06 5.21
CA ALA A 65 14.23 -15.99 4.23
C ALA A 65 15.27 -14.91 4.55
N GLY A 66 15.18 -14.23 5.70
CA GLY A 66 16.13 -13.23 6.15
C GLY A 66 15.91 -11.82 5.62
N TYR A 67 14.73 -11.54 5.07
CA TYR A 67 14.37 -10.19 4.63
C TYR A 67 13.87 -9.34 5.81
N GLN A 68 14.19 -8.05 5.77
CA GLN A 68 13.49 -7.08 6.59
C GLN A 68 12.09 -6.83 6.01
N THR A 69 11.08 -6.79 6.87
CA THR A 69 9.68 -6.71 6.45
C THR A 69 9.03 -5.44 6.96
N ASP A 70 8.55 -4.61 6.03
CA ASP A 70 7.95 -3.31 6.33
C ASP A 70 6.58 -3.16 5.67
N PHE A 71 5.74 -2.38 6.33
CA PHE A 71 4.46 -1.95 5.78
C PHE A 71 4.34 -0.43 5.89
N LEU A 72 3.98 0.22 4.79
CA LEU A 72 3.72 1.65 4.71
C LEU A 72 2.27 1.91 4.31
N TYR A 73 1.59 2.76 5.07
CA TYR A 73 0.24 3.24 4.79
C TYR A 73 0.08 4.68 5.27
N GLY A 74 -0.32 5.59 4.41
CA GLY A 74 -0.53 6.99 4.77
C GLY A 74 -1.72 7.27 5.70
N GLY A 75 -2.57 6.29 5.98
CA GLY A 75 -3.76 6.41 6.83
C GLY A 75 -3.62 5.80 8.21
N ASP A 76 -4.74 5.81 8.96
CA ASP A 76 -4.82 5.20 10.30
C ASP A 76 -4.70 3.67 10.23
N ILE A 77 -3.56 3.17 10.65
CA ILE A 77 -3.26 1.73 10.65
C ILE A 77 -4.06 0.94 11.71
N ASN A 78 -4.70 1.61 12.66
CA ASN A 78 -5.56 0.94 13.63
C ASN A 78 -6.95 0.64 13.06
N PHE A 79 -7.32 1.31 11.96
CA PHE A 79 -8.58 1.07 11.28
C PHE A 79 -8.74 -0.41 10.93
N THR A 80 -9.91 -0.98 11.22
CA THR A 80 -10.27 -2.38 10.97
C THR A 80 -9.35 -3.44 11.57
N ASN A 81 -8.57 -3.09 12.62
CA ASN A 81 -7.60 -3.99 13.27
C ASN A 81 -6.38 -4.34 12.39
N MET A 82 -6.05 -3.48 11.42
CA MET A 82 -4.95 -3.71 10.47
C MET A 82 -3.60 -3.85 11.17
N LYS A 83 -3.28 -2.97 12.12
CA LYS A 83 -2.03 -3.02 12.90
C LYS A 83 -1.81 -4.38 13.55
N SER A 84 -2.82 -4.91 14.25
CA SER A 84 -2.73 -6.21 14.92
C SER A 84 -2.53 -7.35 13.92
N TYR A 85 -3.23 -7.30 12.78
CA TYR A 85 -3.06 -8.27 11.71
C TYR A 85 -1.63 -8.25 11.17
N LEU A 86 -1.12 -7.09 10.77
CA LEU A 86 0.22 -6.95 10.17
C LEU A 86 1.34 -7.40 11.13
N LEU A 87 1.27 -7.02 12.40
CA LEU A 87 2.22 -7.48 13.41
C LEU A 87 2.17 -9.01 13.57
N SER A 88 0.97 -9.61 13.53
CA SER A 88 0.81 -11.06 13.61
C SER A 88 1.33 -11.79 12.37
N LYS A 89 1.57 -11.07 11.27
CA LYS A 89 2.06 -11.56 9.98
C LYS A 89 3.55 -11.27 9.75
N GLY A 90 4.30 -10.96 10.80
CA GLY A 90 5.74 -10.85 10.74
C GLY A 90 6.25 -9.53 10.12
N TYR A 91 5.44 -8.50 10.01
CA TYR A 91 5.94 -7.16 9.70
C TYR A 91 6.69 -6.59 10.88
N GLN A 92 7.97 -6.27 10.68
CA GLN A 92 8.87 -5.76 11.72
C GLN A 92 8.71 -4.25 11.92
N ARG A 93 8.44 -3.51 10.85
CA ARG A 93 8.22 -2.07 10.89
C ARG A 93 6.90 -1.73 10.21
N LEU A 94 6.11 -0.91 10.89
CA LEU A 94 4.87 -0.35 10.39
C LEU A 94 4.98 1.16 10.41
N THR A 95 4.83 1.79 9.26
CA THR A 95 4.77 3.25 9.10
C THR A 95 3.36 3.65 8.73
N ALA A 96 2.80 4.59 9.46
CA ALA A 96 1.42 5.05 9.34
C ALA A 96 1.34 6.58 9.39
N ASP A 97 0.13 7.13 9.29
CA ASP A 97 -0.12 8.57 9.37
C ASP A 97 0.57 9.25 10.57
N THR A 98 0.63 8.57 11.72
CA THR A 98 1.23 9.10 12.96
C THR A 98 2.74 9.29 12.91
N ASP A 99 3.42 8.71 11.92
CA ASP A 99 4.86 8.85 11.73
C ASP A 99 5.23 10.09 10.89
N PHE A 100 4.22 10.81 10.39
CA PHE A 100 4.36 12.03 9.61
C PHE A 100 3.97 13.28 10.44
N SER A 101 4.45 14.44 10.03
CA SER A 101 4.09 15.69 10.67
C SER A 101 2.58 15.98 10.58
N LEU A 102 2.07 16.82 11.47
CA LEU A 102 0.65 17.19 11.47
C LEU A 102 0.21 17.84 10.15
N ALA A 103 1.07 18.59 9.49
CA ALA A 103 0.78 19.20 8.20
C ALA A 103 0.64 18.15 7.09
N GLU A 104 1.53 17.16 7.06
CA GLU A 104 1.48 16.04 6.11
C GLU A 104 0.28 15.14 6.35
N ARG A 105 -0.06 14.83 7.60
CA ARG A 105 -1.26 14.04 7.96
C ARG A 105 -2.57 14.68 7.50
N ASN A 106 -2.60 16.01 7.42
CA ASN A 106 -3.77 16.76 6.96
C ASN A 106 -3.76 17.02 5.44
N SER A 107 -2.83 16.44 4.69
CA SER A 107 -2.78 16.59 3.23
C SER A 107 -3.92 15.86 2.52
N ASN A 108 -4.55 14.89 3.18
CA ASN A 108 -5.74 14.19 2.72
C ASN A 108 -6.70 13.95 3.88
N VAL A 109 -8.00 13.80 3.58
CA VAL A 109 -9.04 13.48 4.57
C VAL A 109 -8.75 12.18 5.35
N TRP A 110 -8.08 11.23 4.71
CA TRP A 110 -7.76 9.93 5.31
C TRP A 110 -6.33 9.84 5.88
N GLY A 111 -5.51 10.88 5.71
CA GLY A 111 -4.13 10.90 6.20
C GLY A 111 -3.17 11.58 5.24
N VAL A 112 -2.08 10.92 4.89
CA VAL A 112 -0.96 11.43 4.11
C VAL A 112 -1.10 11.05 2.65
N ASN A 113 -0.96 12.02 1.74
CA ASN A 113 -1.02 11.78 0.30
C ASN A 113 0.14 10.91 -0.24
N ASP A 114 -0.08 10.28 -1.39
CA ASP A 114 0.84 9.33 -1.99
C ASP A 114 2.16 9.98 -2.47
N ASP A 115 2.19 11.25 -2.82
CA ASP A 115 3.43 11.96 -3.16
C ASP A 115 4.38 12.02 -1.96
N ILE A 116 3.86 12.34 -0.78
CA ILE A 116 4.63 12.43 0.46
C ILE A 116 5.10 11.03 0.91
N THR A 117 4.18 10.06 0.93
CA THR A 117 4.50 8.69 1.38
C THR A 117 5.46 7.97 0.45
N SER A 118 5.34 8.15 -0.87
CA SER A 118 6.27 7.56 -1.84
C SER A 118 7.66 8.18 -1.78
N GLU A 119 7.76 9.50 -1.59
CA GLU A 119 9.05 10.17 -1.39
C GLU A 119 9.71 9.73 -0.07
N TRP A 120 8.95 9.64 1.00
CA TRP A 120 9.42 9.11 2.28
C TRP A 120 9.97 7.69 2.11
N LEU A 121 9.21 6.80 1.44
CA LEU A 121 9.63 5.43 1.18
C LEU A 121 10.93 5.37 0.38
N LEU A 122 11.03 6.15 -0.68
CA LEU A 122 12.23 6.23 -1.50
C LEU A 122 13.47 6.61 -0.67
N ASN A 123 13.34 7.63 0.19
CA ASN A 123 14.42 8.05 1.07
C ASN A 123 14.82 6.94 2.05
N GLN A 124 13.84 6.24 2.65
CA GLN A 124 14.11 5.11 3.52
C GLN A 124 14.83 3.95 2.81
N LEU A 125 14.47 3.68 1.57
CA LEU A 125 15.08 2.60 0.79
C LEU A 125 16.50 2.95 0.34
N LYS A 126 16.77 4.22 0.00
CA LYS A 126 18.13 4.70 -0.36
C LYS A 126 19.11 4.64 0.81
N GLU A 127 18.64 4.79 2.03
CA GLU A 127 19.46 4.74 3.25
C GLU A 127 19.76 3.31 3.74
N ARG A 128 19.11 2.29 3.17
CA ARG A 128 19.30 0.91 3.59
C ARG A 128 20.61 0.32 3.08
N THR A 129 21.35 -0.27 3.99
CA THR A 129 22.63 -0.93 3.71
C THR A 129 22.68 -2.38 4.19
N ASP A 130 21.66 -2.84 4.91
CA ASP A 130 21.69 -4.02 5.76
C ASP A 130 20.80 -5.18 5.26
N GLY A 131 21.01 -5.59 4.02
CA GLY A 131 20.44 -6.84 3.49
C GLY A 131 19.15 -6.65 2.67
N PRO A 132 18.50 -7.75 2.27
CA PRO A 132 17.30 -7.72 1.45
C PRO A 132 16.09 -7.26 2.25
N TRP A 133 15.15 -6.61 1.57
CA TRP A 133 13.93 -6.09 2.17
C TRP A 133 12.68 -6.49 1.38
N PHE A 134 11.58 -6.60 2.10
CA PHE A 134 10.23 -6.77 1.57
C PHE A 134 9.34 -5.67 2.14
N THR A 135 8.95 -4.73 1.30
CA THR A 135 8.09 -3.61 1.67
C THR A 135 6.74 -3.73 0.98
N THR A 136 5.68 -3.66 1.77
CA THR A 136 4.32 -3.51 1.26
C THR A 136 3.91 -2.05 1.40
N TYR A 137 3.58 -1.40 0.29
CA TYR A 137 3.08 -0.04 0.26
C TYR A 137 1.60 -0.03 -0.14
N LEU A 138 0.74 0.45 0.75
CA LEU A 138 -0.68 0.66 0.51
C LEU A 138 -0.91 2.14 0.21
N THR A 139 -1.25 2.46 -1.04
CA THR A 139 -1.56 3.82 -1.49
C THR A 139 -2.91 4.31 -0.94
N LEU A 140 -3.08 5.62 -0.82
CA LEU A 140 -4.24 6.25 -0.20
C LEU A 140 -4.99 7.23 -1.11
N SER A 141 -4.28 7.98 -1.94
CA SER A 141 -4.80 9.19 -2.60
C SER A 141 -5.91 8.90 -3.63
N SER A 142 -5.97 7.68 -4.17
CA SER A 142 -7.06 7.25 -5.06
C SER A 142 -8.33 6.79 -4.32
N HIS A 143 -8.45 7.07 -3.01
CA HIS A 143 -9.64 6.80 -2.20
C HIS A 143 -10.65 7.94 -2.26
N GLU A 144 -11.96 7.63 -2.12
CA GLU A 144 -13.01 8.64 -1.96
C GLU A 144 -12.68 9.56 -0.75
N PRO A 145 -12.79 10.89 -0.83
CA PRO A 145 -13.49 11.72 -1.84
C PRO A 145 -12.68 12.10 -3.08
N PHE A 146 -11.55 11.44 -3.38
CA PHE A 146 -10.72 11.66 -4.55
C PHE A 146 -10.12 13.07 -4.65
N GLU A 147 -9.76 13.62 -3.52
CA GLU A 147 -9.14 14.95 -3.41
C GLU A 147 -7.63 14.81 -3.35
N VAL A 148 -6.95 15.35 -4.36
CA VAL A 148 -5.49 15.28 -4.50
C VAL A 148 -4.93 16.64 -4.88
N PRO A 149 -3.68 16.96 -4.53
CA PRO A 149 -3.01 18.21 -4.91
C PRO A 149 -2.53 18.17 -6.38
N TYR A 150 -3.44 17.84 -7.30
CA TYR A 150 -3.14 17.54 -8.68
C TYR A 150 -4.35 17.85 -9.56
N ASN A 151 -4.13 18.40 -10.74
CA ASN A 151 -5.21 18.83 -11.61
C ASN A 151 -4.85 18.64 -13.10
N ARG A 152 -4.60 17.37 -13.48
CA ARG A 152 -4.30 17.00 -14.86
C ARG A 152 -5.55 16.63 -15.65
N LEU A 153 -6.55 16.09 -14.99
CA LEU A 153 -7.80 15.66 -15.60
C LEU A 153 -8.98 16.38 -14.93
N GLU A 154 -10.02 16.68 -15.70
CA GLU A 154 -11.20 17.41 -15.22
C GLU A 154 -12.02 16.61 -14.21
N GLU A 155 -12.16 15.30 -14.43
CA GLU A 155 -12.95 14.43 -13.56
C GLU A 155 -12.14 14.00 -12.33
N LYS A 156 -12.72 14.15 -11.15
CA LYS A 156 -12.04 13.86 -9.86
C LYS A 156 -11.49 12.43 -9.76
N ILE A 157 -12.28 11.43 -10.13
CA ILE A 157 -11.88 10.02 -9.98
C ILE A 157 -10.70 9.69 -10.90
N PRO A 158 -10.75 9.91 -12.22
CA PRO A 158 -9.60 9.71 -13.08
C PRO A 158 -8.38 10.52 -12.66
N ASN A 159 -8.59 11.75 -12.17
CA ASN A 159 -7.51 12.63 -11.74
C ASN A 159 -6.78 12.08 -10.48
N ALA A 160 -7.51 11.53 -9.50
CA ALA A 160 -6.91 10.91 -8.33
C ALA A 160 -6.12 9.63 -8.69
N PHE A 161 -6.63 8.82 -9.61
CA PHE A 161 -5.88 7.67 -10.13
C PHE A 161 -4.63 8.09 -10.90
N ALA A 162 -4.71 9.15 -11.72
CA ALA A 162 -3.57 9.70 -12.43
C ALA A 162 -2.50 10.25 -11.48
N PHE A 163 -2.89 10.82 -10.35
CA PHE A 163 -1.98 11.26 -9.31
C PHE A 163 -1.22 10.09 -8.67
N THR A 164 -1.94 9.03 -8.26
CA THR A 164 -1.31 7.83 -7.69
C THR A 164 -0.39 7.14 -8.70
N ASP A 165 -0.79 7.06 -9.98
CA ASP A 165 0.04 6.53 -11.06
C ASP A 165 1.36 7.31 -11.23
N GLU A 166 1.30 8.64 -11.14
CA GLU A 166 2.50 9.49 -11.21
C GLU A 166 3.42 9.27 -10.01
N CYS A 167 2.88 9.17 -8.80
CA CYS A 167 3.66 8.90 -7.60
C CYS A 167 4.37 7.54 -7.68
N LEU A 168 3.65 6.49 -8.11
CA LEU A 168 4.22 5.16 -8.30
C LEU A 168 5.26 5.12 -9.43
N GLY A 169 5.00 5.81 -10.53
CA GLY A 169 5.95 5.91 -11.65
C GLY A 169 7.27 6.51 -11.20
N LYS A 170 7.24 7.65 -10.51
CA LYS A 170 8.43 8.31 -9.95
C LYS A 170 9.18 7.40 -8.98
N LEU A 171 8.47 6.75 -8.07
CA LEU A 171 9.06 5.82 -7.10
C LEU A 171 9.82 4.69 -7.80
N ILE A 172 9.17 4.02 -8.76
CA ILE A 172 9.77 2.88 -9.48
C ILE A 172 10.95 3.32 -10.35
N ASP A 173 10.85 4.46 -11.03
CA ASP A 173 11.95 4.98 -11.87
C ASP A 173 13.18 5.34 -11.02
N GLU A 174 12.99 5.84 -9.80
CA GLU A 174 14.10 6.11 -8.88
C GLU A 174 14.71 4.82 -8.30
N LEU A 175 13.91 3.79 -8.06
CA LEU A 175 14.40 2.49 -7.58
C LEU A 175 15.18 1.70 -8.65
N LYS A 176 15.02 2.03 -9.92
CA LYS A 176 15.77 1.41 -11.04
C LYS A 176 17.16 2.03 -11.26
N LYS A 177 17.47 3.16 -10.64
CA LYS A 177 18.79 3.82 -10.73
C LYS A 177 19.81 3.20 -9.80
#